data_83a4c496b9b2c942402ad878313a5df7
#
_entry.id   83a4c496b9b2c942402ad878313a5df7
#
_cell.length_a   1.000
_cell.length_b   1.000
_cell.length_c   1.000
_cell.angle_alpha   90.00
_cell.angle_beta   90.00
_cell.angle_gamma   90.00
#
_symmetry.space_group_name_H-M   'P 1'
#
loop_
_entity.id
_entity.type
_entity.pdbx_description
1 polymer ?
#
loop_
_entity_poly.entity_id
_entity_poly.type
_entity_poly.pdbx_seq_one_letter_code
_entity_poly.pdbx_strand_id
1 'polypeptide(L)'
;GLFLKVGTVFDEDIHPAMSELFGDFPDDSKIAVLNTPLQGASGYFSSADSYPRWVHPSSNEREIIFMDPRKIPIDTGRYLAVLAHEYQHAIHNKYDPGEESWVNEGLSELGVKLLNLESGFQQYHLRKPDTQLNFWSSDPTESLHDYAASASFFNFMINENDATSTLSKLVSEQEDGVRGLNKWLARYDSSFDQEFTKWILDNYRYGIKEISGPEYRKNVRHEVPQYATKYFDLEQFRGKMISFIGEKWVQRFEAKCPEICWWSNTGDYINTSLTLKVDLTNVKKPIAKFKMWHDIEEDWDYLYFAASVDQGITWTTLEEATKTTNYNPSGSNYGNAYTGKSDWFVHDVDLIKYSGQEVLLRFEYVTDDAVNLEGVLIDGFQIPEADLNLNPLSKEWNPDGFVLVNNVLPQKFIVRLVEFNFDGTNTIREVILDENNNGSIDVLK
;
A
#
# COMPACT_ATOMS: atom_id res chain seq x y z
N GLY A 1 -38.87 -3.98 -11.74
CA GLY A 1 -38.47 -4.48 -10.42
C GLY A 1 -37.31 -3.68 -9.84
N LEU A 2 -36.86 -3.97 -8.61
CA LEU A 2 -35.80 -3.20 -7.93
C LEU A 2 -34.50 -3.13 -8.71
N PHE A 3 -34.03 -4.25 -9.30
CA PHE A 3 -32.82 -4.29 -10.14
C PHE A 3 -32.89 -3.33 -11.33
N LEU A 4 -34.06 -3.26 -12.02
CA LEU A 4 -34.21 -2.33 -13.11
C LEU A 4 -34.10 -0.87 -12.65
N LYS A 5 -34.70 -0.55 -11.49
CA LYS A 5 -34.59 0.80 -10.89
C LYS A 5 -33.14 1.17 -10.58
N VAL A 6 -32.38 0.25 -9.96
CA VAL A 6 -30.95 0.46 -9.66
C VAL A 6 -30.14 0.61 -10.95
N GLY A 7 -30.39 -0.23 -11.96
CA GLY A 7 -29.75 -0.10 -13.26
C GLY A 7 -30.02 1.26 -13.92
N THR A 8 -31.27 1.76 -13.84
CA THR A 8 -31.58 3.09 -14.36
C THR A 8 -30.82 4.20 -13.61
N VAL A 9 -30.75 4.15 -12.27
CA VAL A 9 -29.97 5.13 -11.48
C VAL A 9 -28.48 5.02 -11.79
N PHE A 10 -27.97 3.81 -11.99
CA PHE A 10 -26.57 3.63 -12.40
C PHE A 10 -26.31 4.26 -13.78
N ASP A 11 -27.11 3.95 -14.77
CA ASP A 11 -26.94 4.41 -16.14
C ASP A 11 -27.16 5.93 -16.31
N GLU A 12 -28.10 6.51 -15.58
CA GLU A 12 -28.50 7.90 -15.75
C GLU A 12 -27.78 8.87 -14.80
N ASP A 13 -27.38 8.42 -13.60
CA ASP A 13 -26.82 9.29 -12.55
C ASP A 13 -25.36 8.92 -12.19
N ILE A 14 -25.11 7.65 -11.83
CA ILE A 14 -23.79 7.23 -11.29
C ILE A 14 -22.73 7.18 -12.39
N HIS A 15 -23.00 6.44 -13.45
CA HIS A 15 -22.04 6.25 -14.55
C HIS A 15 -21.59 7.57 -15.17
N PRO A 16 -22.50 8.49 -15.58
CA PRO A 16 -22.07 9.75 -16.20
C PRO A 16 -21.26 10.63 -15.26
N ALA A 17 -21.67 10.72 -13.97
CA ALA A 17 -20.98 11.55 -13.00
C ALA A 17 -19.58 11.00 -12.66
N MET A 18 -19.44 9.68 -12.49
CA MET A 18 -18.15 9.05 -12.26
C MET A 18 -17.22 9.18 -13.48
N SER A 19 -17.75 9.06 -14.69
CA SER A 19 -16.97 9.26 -15.93
C SER A 19 -16.49 10.70 -16.05
N GLU A 20 -17.31 11.68 -15.72
CA GLU A 20 -16.90 13.09 -15.70
C GLU A 20 -15.78 13.36 -14.68
N LEU A 21 -15.83 12.73 -13.50
CA LEU A 21 -14.86 12.92 -12.43
C LEU A 21 -13.55 12.21 -12.69
N PHE A 22 -13.59 10.93 -13.02
CA PHE A 22 -12.44 10.03 -13.00
C PHE A 22 -11.95 9.59 -14.39
N GLY A 23 -12.74 9.84 -15.42
CA GLY A 23 -12.48 9.44 -16.80
C GLY A 23 -13.50 8.42 -17.31
N ASP A 24 -13.68 8.40 -18.61
CA ASP A 24 -14.60 7.47 -19.26
C ASP A 24 -14.14 6.03 -19.06
N PHE A 25 -15.07 5.16 -18.70
CA PHE A 25 -14.80 3.74 -18.72
C PHE A 25 -14.51 3.32 -20.18
N PRO A 26 -13.26 2.91 -20.50
CA PRO A 26 -12.88 2.65 -21.88
C PRO A 26 -13.66 1.45 -22.40
N ASP A 27 -14.26 1.60 -23.56
CA ASP A 27 -15.07 0.65 -24.28
C ASP A 27 -16.59 0.79 -24.08
N ASP A 28 -17.34 0.51 -25.16
CA ASP A 28 -18.79 0.27 -25.12
C ASP A 28 -19.17 -1.01 -24.30
N SER A 29 -18.24 -1.55 -23.51
CA SER A 29 -18.43 -2.75 -22.71
C SER A 29 -19.32 -2.43 -21.49
N LYS A 30 -20.42 -3.16 -21.40
CA LYS A 30 -21.30 -3.07 -20.23
C LYS A 30 -20.64 -3.75 -19.03
N ILE A 31 -20.50 -3.01 -17.91
CA ILE A 31 -20.15 -3.62 -16.64
C ILE A 31 -21.32 -4.47 -16.13
N ALA A 32 -21.05 -5.66 -15.62
CA ALA A 32 -22.05 -6.53 -15.04
C ALA A 32 -22.13 -6.30 -13.53
N VAL A 33 -23.33 -6.26 -12.96
CA VAL A 33 -23.53 -6.24 -11.50
C VAL A 33 -24.13 -7.58 -11.08
N LEU A 34 -23.30 -8.41 -10.41
CA LEU A 34 -23.71 -9.73 -9.92
C LEU A 34 -24.12 -9.64 -8.45
N ASN A 35 -25.41 -9.88 -8.20
CA ASN A 35 -25.94 -9.94 -6.84
C ASN A 35 -25.83 -11.37 -6.30
N THR A 36 -24.93 -11.60 -5.36
CA THR A 36 -24.63 -12.90 -4.78
C THR A 36 -24.19 -12.78 -3.30
N PRO A 37 -24.33 -13.85 -2.50
CA PRO A 37 -23.73 -13.90 -1.19
C PRO A 37 -22.19 -13.76 -1.21
N LEU A 38 -21.64 -12.80 -0.44
CA LEU A 38 -20.22 -12.58 -0.33
C LEU A 38 -19.70 -12.88 1.08
N GLN A 39 -18.46 -13.36 1.17
CA GLN A 39 -17.73 -13.45 2.45
C GLN A 39 -16.95 -12.13 2.66
N GLY A 40 -16.94 -11.62 3.89
CA GLY A 40 -16.21 -10.40 4.25
C GLY A 40 -16.87 -9.10 3.75
N ALA A 41 -16.84 -8.85 2.47
CA ALA A 41 -17.27 -7.60 1.83
C ALA A 41 -18.79 -7.46 1.61
N SER A 42 -19.26 -6.24 1.42
CA SER A 42 -20.63 -5.91 0.99
C SER A 42 -20.76 -5.77 -0.54
N GLY A 43 -19.70 -5.39 -1.18
CA GLY A 43 -19.43 -5.39 -2.61
C GLY A 43 -17.94 -5.59 -2.83
N TYR A 44 -17.54 -5.92 -4.05
CA TYR A 44 -16.16 -5.81 -4.51
C TYR A 44 -16.08 -5.83 -6.03
N PHE A 45 -15.03 -5.23 -6.55
CA PHE A 45 -14.55 -5.35 -7.91
C PHE A 45 -13.24 -6.16 -7.90
N SER A 46 -13.00 -6.97 -8.90
CA SER A 46 -11.71 -7.67 -9.10
C SER A 46 -11.23 -7.54 -10.52
N SER A 47 -10.04 -7.01 -10.71
CA SER A 47 -9.37 -6.94 -12.02
C SER A 47 -9.12 -8.31 -12.63
N ALA A 48 -8.95 -9.34 -11.78
CA ALA A 48 -8.76 -10.72 -12.21
C ALA A 48 -9.90 -11.27 -13.08
N ASP A 49 -11.12 -10.73 -12.90
CA ASP A 49 -12.29 -11.13 -13.69
C ASP A 49 -12.26 -10.66 -15.16
N SER A 50 -11.45 -9.68 -15.50
CA SER A 50 -11.28 -9.20 -16.88
C SER A 50 -10.22 -9.96 -17.67
N TYR A 51 -9.36 -10.74 -17.03
CA TYR A 51 -8.34 -11.51 -17.72
C TYR A 51 -8.91 -12.72 -18.46
N PRO A 52 -8.30 -13.17 -19.56
CA PRO A 52 -8.63 -14.45 -20.16
C PRO A 52 -8.39 -15.62 -19.19
N ARG A 53 -9.22 -16.65 -19.20
CA ARG A 53 -9.09 -17.83 -18.31
C ARG A 53 -7.77 -18.59 -18.42
N TRP A 54 -7.05 -18.43 -19.52
CA TRP A 54 -5.72 -19.01 -19.66
C TRP A 54 -4.64 -18.23 -18.87
N VAL A 55 -4.93 -16.96 -18.49
CA VAL A 55 -4.12 -16.14 -17.60
C VAL A 55 -4.58 -16.36 -16.15
N HIS A 56 -5.89 -16.22 -15.90
CA HIS A 56 -6.49 -16.41 -14.59
C HIS A 56 -7.65 -17.42 -14.67
N PRO A 57 -7.45 -18.69 -14.25
CA PRO A 57 -8.44 -19.76 -14.46
C PRO A 57 -9.83 -19.51 -13.88
N SER A 58 -9.92 -18.73 -12.79
CA SER A 58 -11.19 -18.38 -12.12
C SER A 58 -11.87 -17.15 -12.71
N SER A 59 -11.26 -16.48 -13.70
CA SER A 59 -11.81 -15.28 -14.33
C SER A 59 -13.18 -15.52 -14.96
N ASN A 60 -14.03 -14.52 -14.88
CA ASN A 60 -15.31 -14.46 -15.58
C ASN A 60 -15.18 -13.91 -17.03
N GLU A 61 -13.98 -13.49 -17.43
CA GLU A 61 -13.64 -12.90 -18.74
C GLU A 61 -14.51 -11.68 -19.08
N ARG A 62 -14.83 -10.87 -18.07
CA ARG A 62 -15.60 -9.65 -18.20
C ARG A 62 -15.52 -8.78 -16.95
N GLU A 63 -15.80 -7.50 -17.09
CA GLU A 63 -15.91 -6.58 -15.96
C GLU A 63 -17.15 -6.86 -15.12
N ILE A 64 -16.97 -7.19 -13.85
CA ILE A 64 -18.03 -7.53 -12.92
C ILE A 64 -17.84 -6.79 -11.59
N ILE A 65 -18.93 -6.20 -11.10
CA ILE A 65 -19.04 -5.76 -9.71
C ILE A 65 -19.91 -6.76 -8.97
N PHE A 66 -19.42 -7.29 -7.85
CA PHE A 66 -20.15 -8.20 -6.99
C PHE A 66 -20.80 -7.43 -5.83
N MET A 67 -22.07 -7.73 -5.54
CA MET A 67 -22.84 -7.06 -4.51
C MET A 67 -23.58 -8.09 -3.64
N ASP A 68 -23.56 -7.96 -2.30
CA ASP A 68 -24.33 -8.82 -1.39
C ASP A 68 -25.61 -8.16 -0.89
N PRO A 69 -26.77 -8.43 -1.51
CA PRO A 69 -28.04 -7.83 -1.12
C PRO A 69 -28.56 -8.27 0.25
N ARG A 70 -27.92 -9.26 0.88
CA ARG A 70 -28.23 -9.69 2.25
C ARG A 70 -27.58 -8.78 3.28
N LYS A 71 -26.41 -8.19 2.96
CA LYS A 71 -25.70 -7.24 3.80
C LYS A 71 -26.18 -5.81 3.57
N ILE A 72 -26.45 -5.47 2.32
CA ILE A 72 -26.97 -4.15 1.91
C ILE A 72 -28.19 -4.33 1.00
N PRO A 73 -29.42 -4.01 1.48
CA PRO A 73 -30.62 -4.13 0.68
C PRO A 73 -30.57 -3.24 -0.58
N ILE A 74 -31.01 -3.78 -1.72
CA ILE A 74 -30.91 -3.18 -3.06
C ILE A 74 -31.60 -1.81 -3.16
N ASP A 75 -32.64 -1.57 -2.37
CA ASP A 75 -33.45 -0.34 -2.40
C ASP A 75 -32.94 0.77 -1.48
N THR A 76 -31.67 0.67 -1.05
CA THR A 76 -31.05 1.63 -0.13
C THR A 76 -30.02 2.52 -0.81
N GLY A 77 -29.86 3.76 -0.30
CA GLY A 77 -28.77 4.64 -0.72
C GLY A 77 -27.39 4.05 -0.47
N ARG A 78 -27.25 3.19 0.56
CA ARG A 78 -26.01 2.50 0.84
C ARG A 78 -25.64 1.47 -0.24
N TYR A 79 -26.63 0.81 -0.85
CA TYR A 79 -26.36 -0.07 -2.00
C TYR A 79 -25.80 0.74 -3.17
N LEU A 80 -26.37 1.90 -3.48
CA LEU A 80 -25.87 2.78 -4.52
C LEU A 80 -24.48 3.34 -4.19
N ALA A 81 -24.22 3.63 -2.92
CA ALA A 81 -22.90 4.09 -2.48
C ALA A 81 -21.82 3.04 -2.70
N VAL A 82 -22.06 1.78 -2.29
CA VAL A 82 -21.12 0.68 -2.54
C VAL A 82 -20.97 0.41 -4.03
N LEU A 83 -22.07 0.42 -4.80
CA LEU A 83 -21.99 0.24 -6.26
C LEU A 83 -21.16 1.33 -6.94
N ALA A 84 -21.27 2.57 -6.51
CA ALA A 84 -20.48 3.69 -7.01
C ALA A 84 -19.00 3.56 -6.62
N HIS A 85 -18.71 3.09 -5.40
CA HIS A 85 -17.37 2.79 -4.92
C HIS A 85 -16.69 1.74 -5.78
N GLU A 86 -17.31 0.58 -5.95
CA GLU A 86 -16.76 -0.51 -6.77
C GLU A 86 -16.64 -0.12 -8.26
N TYR A 87 -17.50 0.77 -8.74
CA TYR A 87 -17.41 1.28 -10.09
C TYR A 87 -16.21 2.22 -10.27
N GLN A 88 -15.84 2.99 -9.24
CA GLN A 88 -14.63 3.80 -9.29
C GLN A 88 -13.38 2.92 -9.38
N HIS A 89 -13.32 1.81 -8.64
CA HIS A 89 -12.24 0.83 -8.78
C HIS A 89 -12.15 0.29 -10.22
N ALA A 90 -13.29 -0.03 -10.83
CA ALA A 90 -13.30 -0.49 -12.22
C ALA A 90 -12.76 0.55 -13.21
N ILE A 91 -13.09 1.85 -13.01
CA ILE A 91 -12.50 2.95 -13.79
C ILE A 91 -11.00 3.04 -13.52
N HIS A 92 -10.56 3.10 -12.26
CA HIS A 92 -9.17 3.27 -11.87
C HIS A 92 -8.29 2.16 -12.47
N ASN A 93 -8.71 0.91 -12.33
CA ASN A 93 -8.00 -0.25 -12.88
C ASN A 93 -7.77 -0.19 -14.40
N LYS A 94 -8.60 0.55 -15.15
CA LYS A 94 -8.40 0.72 -16.59
C LYS A 94 -7.29 1.70 -16.94
N TYR A 95 -7.04 2.66 -16.08
CA TYR A 95 -6.07 3.72 -16.32
C TYR A 95 -4.75 3.46 -15.61
N ASP A 96 -4.82 2.95 -14.38
CA ASP A 96 -3.69 2.64 -13.53
C ASP A 96 -4.01 1.48 -12.58
N PRO A 97 -3.73 0.24 -12.99
CA PRO A 97 -4.02 -0.94 -12.16
C PRO A 97 -3.06 -1.12 -10.98
N GLY A 98 -1.93 -0.38 -10.95
CA GLY A 98 -0.87 -0.52 -9.95
C GLY A 98 -0.93 0.48 -8.80
N GLU A 99 -1.99 1.29 -8.69
CA GLU A 99 -2.06 2.34 -7.67
C GLU A 99 -2.14 1.77 -6.24
N GLU A 100 -1.47 2.43 -5.29
CA GLU A 100 -1.49 2.05 -3.87
C GLU A 100 -2.91 2.08 -3.27
N SER A 101 -3.26 1.06 -2.45
CA SER A 101 -4.61 0.86 -1.90
C SER A 101 -5.19 2.10 -1.22
N TRP A 102 -4.40 2.85 -0.45
CA TRP A 102 -4.89 4.04 0.25
C TRP A 102 -5.31 5.18 -0.69
N VAL A 103 -4.68 5.28 -1.88
CA VAL A 103 -5.08 6.23 -2.92
C VAL A 103 -6.33 5.72 -3.64
N ASN A 104 -6.31 4.47 -4.05
CA ASN A 104 -7.39 3.81 -4.78
C ASN A 104 -8.70 3.87 -3.97
N GLU A 105 -8.68 3.41 -2.74
CA GLU A 105 -9.82 3.42 -1.82
C GLU A 105 -10.26 4.85 -1.44
N GLY A 106 -9.30 5.75 -1.23
CA GLY A 106 -9.57 7.14 -0.93
C GLY A 106 -10.30 7.87 -2.06
N LEU A 107 -9.94 7.58 -3.31
CA LEU A 107 -10.63 8.14 -4.50
C LEU A 107 -12.01 7.51 -4.71
N SER A 108 -12.19 6.22 -4.39
CA SER A 108 -13.49 5.55 -4.44
C SER A 108 -14.48 6.18 -3.44
N GLU A 109 -14.05 6.38 -2.20
CA GLU A 109 -14.84 7.08 -1.17
C GLU A 109 -15.10 8.55 -1.52
N LEU A 110 -14.12 9.21 -2.15
CA LEU A 110 -14.32 10.57 -2.66
C LEU A 110 -15.41 10.61 -3.72
N GLY A 111 -15.44 9.67 -4.64
CA GLY A 111 -16.47 9.53 -5.66
C GLY A 111 -17.85 9.37 -5.05
N VAL A 112 -18.02 8.50 -4.07
CA VAL A 112 -19.25 8.32 -3.30
C VAL A 112 -19.73 9.65 -2.71
N LYS A 113 -18.81 10.40 -2.10
CA LYS A 113 -19.11 11.69 -1.49
C LYS A 113 -19.52 12.75 -2.50
N LEU A 114 -18.81 12.83 -3.64
CA LEU A 114 -19.11 13.81 -4.70
C LEU A 114 -20.47 13.55 -5.38
N LEU A 115 -20.94 12.30 -5.37
CA LEU A 115 -22.30 11.95 -5.76
C LEU A 115 -23.36 12.20 -4.68
N ASN A 116 -23.01 12.79 -3.54
CA ASN A 116 -23.86 12.97 -2.38
C ASN A 116 -24.45 11.64 -1.84
N LEU A 117 -23.69 10.55 -1.95
CA LEU A 117 -23.97 9.26 -1.34
C LEU A 117 -23.20 9.13 -0.02
N GLU A 118 -23.59 8.19 0.84
CA GLU A 118 -22.97 7.98 2.15
C GLU A 118 -22.50 6.53 2.31
N SER A 119 -21.18 6.32 2.43
CA SER A 119 -20.60 5.01 2.74
C SER A 119 -20.63 4.67 4.24
N GLY A 120 -20.64 5.69 5.11
CA GLY A 120 -20.67 5.54 6.57
C GLY A 120 -19.30 5.53 7.25
N PHE A 121 -18.18 5.68 6.53
CA PHE A 121 -16.82 5.66 7.12
C PHE A 121 -16.38 6.98 7.75
N GLN A 122 -16.92 8.10 7.33
CA GLN A 122 -16.47 9.46 7.69
C GLN A 122 -16.28 9.71 9.20
N GLN A 123 -17.08 9.05 10.05
CA GLN A 123 -16.99 9.21 11.51
C GLN A 123 -15.76 8.56 12.15
N TYR A 124 -15.09 7.64 11.47
CA TYR A 124 -13.99 6.86 12.04
C TYR A 124 -12.67 7.65 12.10
N HIS A 125 -12.41 8.52 11.12
CA HIS A 125 -11.20 9.34 11.11
C HIS A 125 -11.06 10.22 12.37
N LEU A 126 -12.14 10.84 12.81
CA LEU A 126 -12.12 11.70 14.01
C LEU A 126 -11.87 10.93 15.31
N ARG A 127 -11.99 9.60 15.31
CA ARG A 127 -11.78 8.74 16.47
C ARG A 127 -10.32 8.27 16.61
N LYS A 128 -9.60 8.19 15.49
CA LYS A 128 -8.20 7.72 15.46
C LYS A 128 -7.37 8.62 14.52
N PRO A 129 -7.04 9.83 14.95
CA PRO A 129 -6.33 10.81 14.10
C PRO A 129 -4.87 10.43 13.82
N ASP A 130 -4.32 9.47 14.54
CA ASP A 130 -2.98 8.90 14.36
C ASP A 130 -2.97 7.67 13.43
N THR A 131 -4.00 7.47 12.63
CA THR A 131 -4.00 6.51 11.51
C THR A 131 -2.93 6.91 10.51
N GLN A 132 -2.11 5.95 10.09
CA GLN A 132 -1.12 6.14 9.04
C GLN A 132 -1.81 6.26 7.68
N LEU A 133 -1.67 7.41 7.02
CA LEU A 133 -2.42 7.70 5.80
C LEU A 133 -2.01 6.79 4.62
N ASN A 134 -0.72 6.54 4.46
CA ASN A 134 -0.17 5.75 3.35
C ASN A 134 0.04 4.27 3.70
N PHE A 135 -0.87 3.70 4.46
CA PHE A 135 -0.88 2.29 4.84
C PHE A 135 -2.30 1.75 4.79
N TRP A 136 -2.44 0.48 4.46
CA TRP A 136 -3.72 -0.21 4.44
C TRP A 136 -3.68 -1.44 5.32
N SER A 137 -4.57 -1.50 6.31
CA SER A 137 -4.60 -2.58 7.28
C SER A 137 -5.34 -3.80 6.74
N SER A 138 -4.77 -4.98 6.95
CA SER A 138 -5.45 -6.27 6.72
C SER A 138 -6.51 -6.59 7.76
N ASP A 139 -6.53 -5.89 8.93
CA ASP A 139 -7.58 -6.03 9.93
C ASP A 139 -8.81 -5.22 9.52
N PRO A 140 -9.98 -5.88 9.29
CA PRO A 140 -11.19 -5.18 8.84
C PRO A 140 -11.72 -4.11 9.81
N THR A 141 -11.31 -4.15 11.09
CA THR A 141 -11.69 -3.14 12.08
C THR A 141 -10.80 -1.90 11.97
N GLU A 142 -9.51 -2.11 11.76
CA GLU A 142 -8.54 -1.04 11.57
C GLU A 142 -8.72 -0.36 10.20
N SER A 143 -8.99 -1.11 9.13
CA SER A 143 -9.20 -0.55 7.78
C SER A 143 -10.37 0.44 7.71
N LEU A 144 -11.36 0.39 8.63
CA LEU A 144 -12.38 1.44 8.73
C LEU A 144 -11.80 2.83 9.01
N HIS A 145 -10.67 2.89 9.72
CA HIS A 145 -9.95 4.13 9.97
C HIS A 145 -9.15 4.57 8.75
N ASP A 146 -8.62 3.61 7.98
CA ASP A 146 -7.86 3.87 6.75
C ASP A 146 -8.81 4.45 5.67
N TYR A 147 -9.97 3.84 5.45
CA TYR A 147 -11.04 4.39 4.59
C TYR A 147 -11.38 5.83 4.96
N ALA A 148 -11.60 6.07 6.25
CA ALA A 148 -12.02 7.38 6.72
C ALA A 148 -10.91 8.44 6.61
N ALA A 149 -9.64 8.07 6.88
CA ALA A 149 -8.50 8.96 6.77
C ALA A 149 -8.25 9.34 5.31
N SER A 150 -8.19 8.36 4.40
CA SER A 150 -7.97 8.56 2.97
C SER A 150 -9.09 9.40 2.35
N ALA A 151 -10.35 9.05 2.58
CA ALA A 151 -11.50 9.84 2.10
C ALA A 151 -11.46 11.29 2.59
N SER A 152 -11.11 11.50 3.86
CA SER A 152 -10.99 12.84 4.45
C SER A 152 -9.88 13.64 3.79
N PHE A 153 -8.71 13.02 3.59
CA PHE A 153 -7.55 13.67 2.97
C PHE A 153 -7.84 14.07 1.52
N PHE A 154 -8.35 13.16 0.70
CA PHE A 154 -8.66 13.46 -0.70
C PHE A 154 -9.74 14.53 -0.83
N ASN A 155 -10.79 14.47 0.00
CA ASN A 155 -11.80 15.50 0.00
C ASN A 155 -11.24 16.88 0.40
N PHE A 156 -10.34 16.93 1.41
CA PHE A 156 -9.67 18.18 1.78
C PHE A 156 -8.83 18.69 0.62
N MET A 157 -7.99 17.83 0.04
CA MET A 157 -7.04 18.19 -1.00
C MET A 157 -7.71 18.76 -2.26
N ILE A 158 -8.83 18.15 -2.72
CA ILE A 158 -9.54 18.67 -3.90
C ILE A 158 -10.26 20.00 -3.63
N ASN A 159 -10.79 20.19 -2.43
CA ASN A 159 -11.46 21.45 -2.07
C ASN A 159 -10.45 22.58 -1.87
N GLU A 160 -9.29 22.30 -1.26
CA GLU A 160 -8.22 23.30 -1.05
C GLU A 160 -7.68 23.83 -2.38
N ASN A 161 -7.59 22.96 -3.40
CA ASN A 161 -6.97 23.29 -4.69
C ASN A 161 -8.01 23.55 -5.81
N ASP A 162 -9.31 23.48 -5.53
CA ASP A 162 -10.40 23.52 -6.54
C ASP A 162 -10.13 22.50 -7.69
N ALA A 163 -9.76 21.29 -7.31
CA ALA A 163 -9.07 20.34 -8.18
C ALA A 163 -9.99 19.25 -8.77
N THR A 164 -11.29 19.29 -8.52
CA THR A 164 -12.27 18.28 -8.95
C THR A 164 -12.19 17.99 -10.45
N SER A 165 -12.03 19.01 -11.30
CA SER A 165 -11.95 18.86 -12.76
C SER A 165 -10.68 18.17 -13.27
N THR A 166 -9.74 17.81 -12.41
CA THR A 166 -8.48 17.16 -12.78
C THR A 166 -8.29 15.79 -12.15
N LEU A 167 -9.33 15.24 -11.49
CA LEU A 167 -9.27 13.91 -10.87
C LEU A 167 -8.96 12.81 -11.90
N SER A 168 -9.48 12.91 -13.11
CA SER A 168 -9.16 11.95 -14.19
C SER A 168 -7.67 11.91 -14.55
N LYS A 169 -6.94 13.02 -14.32
CA LYS A 169 -5.49 13.07 -14.52
C LYS A 169 -4.72 12.45 -13.35
N LEU A 170 -5.29 12.44 -12.16
CA LEU A 170 -4.75 11.72 -11.02
C LEU A 170 -4.92 10.22 -11.21
N VAL A 171 -6.11 9.77 -11.57
CA VAL A 171 -6.44 8.36 -11.86
C VAL A 171 -5.59 7.78 -13.01
N SER A 172 -5.12 8.60 -13.93
CA SER A 172 -4.27 8.15 -15.06
C SER A 172 -2.77 8.38 -14.85
N GLU A 173 -2.35 8.81 -13.67
CA GLU A 173 -0.93 8.98 -13.34
C GLU A 173 -0.31 7.61 -13.04
N GLN A 174 0.79 7.28 -13.72
CA GLN A 174 1.43 5.95 -13.64
C GLN A 174 2.47 5.83 -12.52
N GLU A 175 2.71 6.89 -11.80
CA GLU A 175 3.51 6.87 -10.57
C GLU A 175 2.57 6.70 -9.40
N ASP A 176 2.83 5.74 -8.52
CA ASP A 176 1.92 5.34 -7.46
C ASP A 176 2.09 6.18 -6.19
N GLY A 177 1.06 6.23 -5.37
CA GLY A 177 1.04 6.76 -4.02
C GLY A 177 1.51 8.19 -3.90
N VAL A 178 2.39 8.45 -2.95
CA VAL A 178 2.92 9.81 -2.69
C VAL A 178 3.66 10.39 -3.90
N ARG A 179 4.28 9.56 -4.74
CA ARG A 179 5.00 10.03 -5.94
C ARG A 179 4.02 10.54 -6.99
N GLY A 180 3.00 9.77 -7.29
CA GLY A 180 1.93 10.15 -8.22
C GLY A 180 1.19 11.40 -7.76
N LEU A 181 0.84 11.45 -6.46
CA LEU A 181 0.23 12.64 -5.87
C LEU A 181 1.12 13.88 -6.00
N ASN A 182 2.42 13.78 -5.73
CA ASN A 182 3.34 14.93 -5.91
C ASN A 182 3.38 15.42 -7.35
N LYS A 183 3.37 14.51 -8.31
CA LYS A 183 3.38 14.83 -9.74
C LYS A 183 2.07 15.50 -10.17
N TRP A 184 0.94 15.04 -9.62
CA TRP A 184 -0.35 15.66 -9.85
C TRP A 184 -0.46 17.02 -9.15
N LEU A 185 -0.02 17.16 -7.88
CA LEU A 185 -0.06 18.39 -7.08
C LEU A 185 0.87 19.49 -7.61
N ALA A 186 1.92 19.13 -8.33
CA ALA A 186 2.80 20.11 -8.97
C ALA A 186 2.04 21.08 -9.91
N ARG A 187 0.86 20.70 -10.39
CA ARG A 187 -0.03 21.57 -11.19
C ARG A 187 -0.63 22.74 -10.39
N TYR A 188 -0.60 22.60 -9.06
CA TYR A 188 -1.13 23.57 -8.08
C TYR A 188 -0.03 24.23 -7.27
N ASP A 189 1.24 24.13 -7.72
CA ASP A 189 2.41 24.59 -6.96
C ASP A 189 2.47 24.04 -5.53
N SER A 190 1.97 22.80 -5.33
CA SER A 190 1.87 22.13 -4.04
C SER A 190 2.54 20.76 -4.05
N SER A 191 2.64 20.14 -2.87
CA SER A 191 3.18 18.81 -2.66
C SER A 191 2.36 18.05 -1.60
N PHE A 192 2.50 16.73 -1.57
CA PHE A 192 1.86 15.90 -0.58
C PHE A 192 2.17 16.37 0.86
N ASP A 193 3.42 16.67 1.18
CA ASP A 193 3.82 17.16 2.51
C ASP A 193 3.14 18.48 2.88
N GLN A 194 2.92 19.37 1.90
CA GLN A 194 2.19 20.63 2.13
C GLN A 194 0.70 20.39 2.35
N GLU A 195 0.07 19.58 1.51
CA GLU A 195 -1.35 19.27 1.65
C GLU A 195 -1.63 18.46 2.91
N PHE A 196 -0.79 17.48 3.24
CA PHE A 196 -0.87 16.74 4.50
C PHE A 196 -0.79 17.69 5.70
N THR A 197 0.14 18.65 5.66
CA THR A 197 0.28 19.64 6.72
C THR A 197 -0.96 20.51 6.90
N LYS A 198 -1.55 20.99 5.81
CA LYS A 198 -2.78 21.78 5.86
C LYS A 198 -3.95 20.93 6.37
N TRP A 199 -4.07 19.69 5.89
CA TRP A 199 -5.12 18.77 6.29
C TRP A 199 -5.12 18.47 7.78
N ILE A 200 -3.97 18.21 8.40
CA ILE A 200 -3.89 17.95 9.84
C ILE A 200 -4.28 19.18 10.68
N LEU A 201 -4.05 20.40 10.19
CA LEU A 201 -4.49 21.63 10.84
C LEU A 201 -6.00 21.84 10.68
N ASP A 202 -6.55 21.50 9.52
CA ASP A 202 -7.98 21.55 9.24
C ASP A 202 -8.75 20.55 10.11
N ASN A 203 -8.27 19.32 10.21
CA ASN A 203 -8.82 18.30 11.10
C ASN A 203 -8.95 18.78 12.55
N TYR A 204 -7.95 19.49 13.07
CA TYR A 204 -8.02 20.06 14.42
C TYR A 204 -9.12 21.10 14.54
N ARG A 205 -9.33 21.95 13.55
CA ARG A 205 -10.37 22.99 13.54
C ARG A 205 -11.78 22.39 13.53
N TYR A 206 -11.99 21.29 12.79
CA TYR A 206 -13.31 20.71 12.56
C TYR A 206 -13.71 19.59 13.53
N GLY A 207 -12.91 19.27 14.53
CA GLY A 207 -13.40 18.46 15.62
C GLY A 207 -12.64 17.25 16.05
N ILE A 208 -11.35 17.13 15.76
CA ILE A 208 -10.54 16.15 16.47
C ILE A 208 -10.54 16.51 17.95
N LYS A 209 -11.32 15.77 18.72
CA LYS A 209 -11.49 15.99 20.17
C LYS A 209 -10.60 15.07 21.00
N GLU A 210 -9.98 14.06 20.45
CA GLU A 210 -8.98 13.26 21.12
C GLU A 210 -7.62 13.95 21.03
N ILE A 211 -7.56 15.06 21.69
CA ILE A 211 -6.30 15.54 22.21
C ILE A 211 -5.95 14.53 23.29
N SER A 212 -4.96 13.69 23.03
CA SER A 212 -4.31 12.92 24.09
C SER A 212 -3.85 13.92 25.12
N GLY A 213 -4.65 14.11 26.20
CA GLY A 213 -4.23 14.96 27.29
C GLY A 213 -2.85 14.46 27.69
N PRO A 214 -1.82 15.31 27.72
CA PRO A 214 -0.52 14.83 28.13
C PRO A 214 -0.71 14.22 29.52
N GLU A 215 -0.54 12.92 29.63
CA GLU A 215 -0.22 12.34 30.92
C GLU A 215 1.11 12.96 31.31
N TYR A 216 1.06 13.99 32.21
CA TYR A 216 2.21 14.78 32.62
C TYR A 216 3.17 13.99 33.49
N ARG A 217 3.65 12.88 32.98
CA ARG A 217 4.81 12.18 33.52
C ARG A 217 6.03 12.67 32.76
N LYS A 218 7.08 13.04 33.49
CA LYS A 218 8.39 13.28 32.90
C LYS A 218 8.73 12.13 31.96
N ASN A 219 9.02 12.45 30.70
CA ASN A 219 9.46 11.52 29.66
C ASN A 219 8.40 10.47 29.22
N VAL A 220 7.23 10.89 28.80
CA VAL A 220 6.31 9.99 28.08
C VAL A 220 6.80 9.82 26.64
N ARG A 221 7.05 8.58 26.25
CA ARG A 221 7.35 8.22 24.86
C ARG A 221 6.04 8.07 24.09
N HIS A 222 5.96 8.70 22.92
CA HIS A 222 4.88 8.56 21.97
C HIS A 222 5.43 8.00 20.68
N GLU A 223 4.69 7.09 20.07
CA GLU A 223 4.96 6.60 18.74
C GLU A 223 3.98 7.28 17.77
N VAL A 224 4.50 7.71 16.64
CA VAL A 224 3.72 8.32 15.56
C VAL A 224 4.10 7.60 14.28
N PRO A 225 3.18 6.87 13.64
CA PRO A 225 3.44 6.23 12.35
C PRO A 225 3.81 7.26 11.28
N GLN A 226 4.38 6.81 10.18
CA GLN A 226 4.65 7.66 9.02
C GLN A 226 3.35 8.26 8.50
N TYR A 227 3.37 9.54 8.11
CA TYR A 227 2.17 10.25 7.66
C TYR A 227 0.95 10.09 8.59
N ALA A 228 1.24 10.11 9.90
CA ALA A 228 0.24 10.19 10.96
C ALA A 228 0.51 11.42 11.83
N THR A 229 -0.46 11.78 12.68
CA THR A 229 -0.37 12.98 13.51
C THR A 229 -0.84 12.71 14.92
N LYS A 230 -0.10 13.21 15.91
CA LYS A 230 -0.55 13.29 17.29
C LYS A 230 -0.71 14.75 17.73
N TYR A 231 -1.81 15.01 18.41
CA TYR A 231 -2.14 16.33 18.94
C TYR A 231 -1.98 16.34 20.45
N PHE A 232 -1.46 17.45 20.99
CA PHE A 232 -1.26 17.63 22.42
C PHE A 232 -1.83 18.98 22.87
N ASP A 233 -2.69 18.96 23.87
CA ASP A 233 -3.15 20.18 24.54
C ASP A 233 -2.04 20.70 25.47
N LEU A 234 -1.62 21.94 25.27
CA LEU A 234 -0.54 22.58 26.02
C LEU A 234 -1.03 23.74 26.90
N GLU A 235 -2.33 23.90 27.12
CA GLU A 235 -2.89 25.03 27.85
C GLU A 235 -2.23 25.23 29.22
N GLN A 236 -1.99 24.16 29.96
CA GLN A 236 -1.37 24.21 31.29
C GLN A 236 0.13 24.51 31.25
N PHE A 237 0.76 24.57 30.07
CA PHE A 237 2.17 24.95 29.91
C PHE A 237 2.37 26.39 29.47
N ARG A 238 1.33 27.20 29.45
CA ARG A 238 1.44 28.62 29.13
C ARG A 238 2.56 29.30 29.95
N GLY A 239 3.45 30.01 29.25
CA GLY A 239 4.61 30.66 29.84
C GLY A 239 5.75 29.72 30.22
N LYS A 240 5.75 28.48 29.76
CA LYS A 240 6.83 27.51 29.92
C LYS A 240 7.46 27.13 28.60
N MET A 241 8.70 26.72 28.64
CA MET A 241 9.39 26.09 27.53
C MET A 241 9.05 24.60 27.51
N ILE A 242 8.73 24.07 26.33
CA ILE A 242 8.59 22.64 26.07
C ILE A 242 9.70 22.18 25.15
N SER A 243 10.11 20.94 25.30
CA SER A 243 11.11 20.32 24.45
C SER A 243 10.54 19.09 23.79
N PHE A 244 10.83 18.95 22.52
CA PHE A 244 10.63 17.73 21.75
C PHE A 244 11.97 17.01 21.64
N ILE A 245 11.95 15.69 21.86
CA ILE A 245 13.11 14.81 21.70
C ILE A 245 12.63 13.66 20.82
N GLY A 246 13.08 13.65 19.55
CA GLY A 246 12.76 12.61 18.59
C GLY A 246 13.86 11.57 18.48
N GLU A 247 13.52 10.40 17.98
CA GLU A 247 14.53 9.41 17.61
C GLU A 247 15.04 9.72 16.20
N LYS A 248 16.36 9.61 15.99
CA LYS A 248 16.99 9.87 14.69
C LYS A 248 16.76 8.72 13.72
N TRP A 249 16.65 7.51 14.24
CA TRP A 249 16.56 6.27 13.48
C TRP A 249 15.51 5.35 14.09
N VAL A 250 14.82 4.62 13.24
CA VAL A 250 13.95 3.51 13.62
C VAL A 250 14.37 2.25 12.86
N GLN A 251 14.10 1.10 13.43
CA GLN A 251 14.25 -0.18 12.74
C GLN A 251 13.25 -0.23 11.57
N ARG A 252 13.73 -0.58 10.38
CA ARG A 252 12.91 -0.61 9.16
C ARG A 252 11.98 -1.83 9.12
N PHE A 253 12.53 -3.00 9.48
CA PHE A 253 11.80 -4.26 9.46
C PHE A 253 11.77 -4.88 10.84
N GLU A 254 10.78 -5.71 11.13
CA GLU A 254 10.77 -6.56 12.33
C GLU A 254 12.01 -7.45 12.38
N ALA A 255 12.41 -8.01 11.24
CA ALA A 255 13.63 -8.77 11.07
C ALA A 255 14.87 -7.87 11.04
N LYS A 256 15.99 -8.34 11.63
CA LYS A 256 17.28 -7.65 11.56
C LYS A 256 18.05 -8.12 10.34
N CYS A 257 18.12 -7.29 9.32
CA CYS A 257 19.15 -7.40 8.30
C CYS A 257 20.54 -7.20 8.96
N PRO A 258 21.54 -8.08 8.75
CA PRO A 258 22.82 -7.98 9.47
C PRO A 258 23.55 -6.65 9.27
N GLU A 259 23.71 -6.20 8.03
CA GLU A 259 24.24 -4.89 7.64
C GLU A 259 23.48 -4.32 6.45
N ILE A 260 23.48 -5.05 5.33
CA ILE A 260 22.80 -4.73 4.07
C ILE A 260 22.18 -6.01 3.55
N CYS A 261 20.92 -5.94 3.12
CA CYS A 261 20.21 -7.04 2.47
C CYS A 261 19.61 -6.58 1.14
N TRP A 262 19.30 -7.52 0.27
CA TRP A 262 18.34 -7.31 -0.79
C TRP A 262 16.93 -7.35 -0.24
N TRP A 263 16.12 -6.36 -0.58
CA TRP A 263 14.70 -6.29 -0.25
C TRP A 263 13.88 -6.31 -1.53
N SER A 264 12.85 -7.15 -1.54
CA SER A 264 11.95 -7.32 -2.69
C SER A 264 11.17 -6.08 -3.07
N ASN A 265 11.16 -5.05 -2.21
CA ASN A 265 10.15 -4.02 -2.24
C ASN A 265 8.77 -4.55 -1.82
N THR A 266 7.75 -3.70 -1.81
CA THR A 266 6.35 -4.05 -1.53
C THR A 266 5.45 -3.08 -2.28
N GLY A 267 4.25 -3.50 -2.65
CA GLY A 267 3.27 -2.73 -3.42
C GLY A 267 2.24 -3.65 -4.07
N ASP A 268 1.12 -3.09 -4.49
CA ASP A 268 0.10 -3.81 -5.22
C ASP A 268 0.56 -4.11 -6.64
N TYR A 269 0.26 -5.30 -7.16
CA TYR A 269 0.61 -5.74 -8.51
C TYR A 269 2.09 -5.61 -8.90
N ILE A 270 3.01 -5.66 -7.95
CA ILE A 270 4.42 -5.65 -8.30
C ILE A 270 4.91 -7.03 -8.75
N ASN A 271 5.84 -7.01 -9.69
CA ASN A 271 6.66 -8.15 -10.05
C ASN A 271 8.11 -7.68 -10.02
N THR A 272 8.84 -8.07 -8.99
CA THR A 272 10.23 -7.69 -8.82
C THR A 272 11.14 -8.90 -8.87
N SER A 273 12.36 -8.73 -9.35
CA SER A 273 13.29 -9.85 -9.48
C SER A 273 14.74 -9.51 -9.14
N LEU A 274 15.45 -10.52 -8.69
CA LEU A 274 16.89 -10.48 -8.42
C LEU A 274 17.55 -11.67 -9.10
N THR A 275 18.28 -11.44 -10.20
CA THR A 275 18.80 -12.47 -11.07
C THR A 275 20.33 -12.59 -10.96
N LEU A 276 20.82 -13.81 -11.07
CA LEU A 276 22.23 -14.17 -11.03
C LEU A 276 22.54 -15.17 -12.14
N LYS A 277 23.66 -14.97 -12.85
CA LYS A 277 24.20 -15.98 -13.78
C LYS A 277 25.25 -16.85 -13.08
N VAL A 278 25.10 -18.16 -13.19
CA VAL A 278 25.99 -19.15 -12.56
C VAL A 278 26.51 -20.14 -13.57
N ASP A 279 27.80 -20.42 -13.52
CA ASP A 279 28.47 -21.49 -14.30
C ASP A 279 28.56 -22.76 -13.46
N LEU A 280 27.75 -23.76 -13.79
CA LEU A 280 27.76 -25.09 -13.17
C LEU A 280 28.39 -26.17 -14.08
N THR A 281 29.10 -25.78 -15.16
CA THR A 281 29.65 -26.69 -16.19
C THR A 281 30.50 -27.80 -15.59
N ASN A 282 31.27 -27.51 -14.55
CA ASN A 282 32.15 -28.45 -13.88
C ASN A 282 31.68 -28.94 -12.51
N VAL A 283 30.44 -28.62 -12.15
CA VAL A 283 29.86 -28.90 -10.82
C VAL A 283 28.90 -30.09 -10.90
N LYS A 284 29.15 -31.11 -10.07
CA LYS A 284 28.38 -32.38 -10.14
C LYS A 284 27.12 -32.39 -9.25
N LYS A 285 27.14 -31.72 -8.12
CA LYS A 285 26.03 -31.71 -7.14
C LYS A 285 25.88 -30.31 -6.54
N PRO A 286 25.51 -29.34 -7.35
CA PRO A 286 25.36 -27.98 -6.85
C PRO A 286 24.15 -27.86 -5.92
N ILE A 287 24.36 -27.19 -4.79
CA ILE A 287 23.32 -26.80 -3.84
C ILE A 287 23.38 -25.28 -3.66
N ALA A 288 22.30 -24.59 -4.00
CA ALA A 288 22.17 -23.18 -3.68
C ALA A 288 21.83 -23.01 -2.21
N LYS A 289 22.61 -22.19 -1.51
CA LYS A 289 22.37 -21.83 -0.11
C LYS A 289 22.19 -20.33 0.02
N PHE A 290 21.13 -19.88 0.70
CA PHE A 290 20.88 -18.47 0.95
C PHE A 290 20.14 -18.28 2.26
N LYS A 291 20.27 -17.09 2.86
CA LYS A 291 19.46 -16.70 3.99
C LYS A 291 18.31 -15.84 3.50
N MET A 292 17.14 -16.13 4.00
CA MET A 292 15.93 -15.38 3.67
C MET A 292 15.05 -15.21 4.90
N TRP A 293 14.41 -14.06 4.95
CA TRP A 293 13.28 -13.73 5.83
C TRP A 293 12.18 -13.19 4.96
N HIS A 294 10.93 -13.50 5.30
CA HIS A 294 9.80 -12.93 4.59
C HIS A 294 8.59 -12.74 5.51
N ASP A 295 7.83 -11.69 5.24
CA ASP A 295 6.50 -11.40 5.75
C ASP A 295 5.68 -10.89 4.58
N ILE A 296 4.95 -11.80 3.93
CA ILE A 296 4.17 -11.59 2.72
C ILE A 296 2.78 -12.21 2.89
N GLU A 297 1.77 -11.76 2.16
CA GLU A 297 0.42 -12.25 2.33
C GLU A 297 0.33 -13.74 1.99
N GLU A 298 -0.16 -14.54 2.95
CA GLU A 298 -0.24 -16.00 2.78
C GLU A 298 -1.26 -16.36 1.71
N ASP A 299 -0.83 -17.19 0.74
CA ASP A 299 -1.65 -17.71 -0.36
C ASP A 299 -2.13 -16.66 -1.41
N TRP A 300 -1.62 -15.43 -1.33
CA TRP A 300 -1.89 -14.37 -2.29
C TRP A 300 -0.61 -13.82 -2.91
N ASP A 301 0.38 -13.48 -2.07
CA ASP A 301 1.71 -13.06 -2.49
C ASP A 301 2.68 -14.24 -2.52
N TYR A 302 3.56 -14.28 -3.51
CA TYR A 302 4.45 -15.40 -3.72
C TYR A 302 5.88 -14.95 -4.06
N LEU A 303 6.85 -15.57 -3.40
CA LEU A 303 8.25 -15.51 -3.82
C LEU A 303 8.63 -16.83 -4.48
N TYR A 304 9.23 -16.76 -5.65
CA TYR A 304 9.78 -17.90 -6.37
C TYR A 304 11.31 -17.84 -6.34
N PHE A 305 11.95 -19.01 -6.17
CA PHE A 305 13.33 -19.19 -6.58
C PHE A 305 13.30 -20.07 -7.83
N ALA A 306 13.81 -19.55 -8.95
CA ALA A 306 13.63 -20.16 -10.26
C ALA A 306 14.95 -20.26 -11.02
N ALA A 307 15.00 -21.18 -11.98
CA ALA A 307 16.14 -21.40 -12.86
C ALA A 307 15.74 -21.34 -14.34
N SER A 308 16.64 -20.79 -15.17
CA SER A 308 16.53 -20.77 -16.64
C SER A 308 17.82 -21.25 -17.27
N VAL A 309 17.70 -22.06 -18.32
CA VAL A 309 18.84 -22.55 -19.14
C VAL A 309 18.81 -22.01 -20.58
N ASP A 310 17.87 -21.14 -20.89
CA ASP A 310 17.62 -20.55 -22.22
C ASP A 310 17.73 -19.02 -22.21
N GLN A 311 18.61 -18.49 -21.34
CA GLN A 311 18.89 -17.05 -21.19
C GLN A 311 17.70 -16.22 -20.66
N GLY A 312 16.80 -16.84 -19.89
CA GLY A 312 15.68 -16.16 -19.27
C GLY A 312 14.40 -16.16 -20.11
N ILE A 313 14.34 -16.90 -21.21
CA ILE A 313 13.14 -17.03 -22.04
C ILE A 313 12.07 -17.85 -21.30
N THR A 314 12.49 -18.94 -20.63
CA THR A 314 11.61 -19.74 -19.79
C THR A 314 12.24 -19.96 -18.41
N TRP A 315 11.37 -20.07 -17.40
CA TRP A 315 11.77 -20.26 -16.00
C TRP A 315 11.08 -21.48 -15.41
N THR A 316 11.80 -22.18 -14.55
CA THR A 316 11.28 -23.30 -13.78
C THR A 316 11.45 -22.99 -12.30
N THR A 317 10.35 -22.93 -11.54
CA THR A 317 10.37 -22.75 -10.10
C THR A 317 11.04 -23.96 -9.43
N LEU A 318 11.89 -23.70 -8.44
CA LEU A 318 12.66 -24.71 -7.75
C LEU A 318 11.96 -25.13 -6.46
N GLU A 319 11.87 -26.42 -6.24
CA GLU A 319 11.30 -26.98 -5.03
C GLU A 319 12.31 -27.01 -3.89
N GLU A 320 11.93 -26.56 -2.72
CA GLU A 320 12.58 -26.87 -1.46
C GLU A 320 11.59 -27.64 -0.59
N ALA A 321 11.87 -28.92 -0.36
CA ALA A 321 10.97 -29.81 0.37
C ALA A 321 10.57 -29.21 1.73
N THR A 322 9.27 -29.18 2.04
CA THR A 322 8.68 -28.64 3.25
C THR A 322 8.72 -27.11 3.44
N LYS A 323 9.30 -26.37 2.48
CA LYS A 323 9.41 -24.91 2.54
C LYS A 323 8.63 -24.21 1.45
N THR A 324 8.61 -24.80 0.25
CA THR A 324 7.83 -24.29 -0.88
C THR A 324 6.47 -25.00 -0.96
N THR A 325 5.50 -24.32 -1.51
CA THR A 325 4.14 -24.83 -1.73
C THR A 325 3.70 -24.69 -3.18
N ASN A 326 2.87 -25.64 -3.63
CA ASN A 326 2.11 -25.55 -4.88
C ASN A 326 0.62 -25.33 -4.61
N TYR A 327 0.25 -25.03 -3.35
CA TYR A 327 -1.12 -24.68 -3.01
C TYR A 327 -1.49 -23.36 -3.67
N ASN A 328 -2.64 -23.32 -4.35
CA ASN A 328 -3.03 -22.23 -5.21
C ASN A 328 -4.51 -21.89 -5.07
N PRO A 329 -4.94 -21.36 -3.92
CA PRO A 329 -6.34 -21.05 -3.68
C PRO A 329 -6.81 -19.81 -4.47
N SER A 330 -5.92 -18.83 -4.70
CA SER A 330 -6.22 -17.61 -5.45
C SER A 330 -6.11 -17.78 -6.97
N GLY A 331 -5.40 -18.81 -7.46
CA GLY A 331 -5.08 -18.99 -8.87
C GLY A 331 -3.80 -18.30 -9.33
N SER A 332 -3.08 -17.62 -8.41
CA SER A 332 -1.92 -16.78 -8.71
C SER A 332 -0.57 -17.48 -8.48
N ASN A 333 -0.55 -18.70 -7.89
CA ASN A 333 0.68 -19.45 -7.68
C ASN A 333 1.12 -20.18 -8.95
N TYR A 334 2.31 -19.85 -9.46
CA TYR A 334 2.88 -20.42 -10.68
C TYR A 334 3.62 -21.75 -10.48
N GLY A 335 3.81 -22.17 -9.23
CA GLY A 335 4.53 -23.43 -8.90
C GLY A 335 5.16 -23.37 -7.52
N ASN A 336 6.30 -24.03 -7.32
CA ASN A 336 6.96 -24.08 -6.01
C ASN A 336 7.28 -22.67 -5.50
N ALA A 337 6.52 -22.17 -4.53
CA ALA A 337 6.58 -20.80 -4.03
C ALA A 337 6.77 -20.77 -2.51
N TYR A 338 7.42 -19.73 -2.02
CA TYR A 338 7.37 -19.31 -0.62
C TYR A 338 6.21 -18.32 -0.45
N THR A 339 5.48 -18.38 0.66
CA THR A 339 4.37 -17.49 1.00
C THR A 339 4.21 -17.40 2.51
N GLY A 340 3.46 -16.42 3.03
CA GLY A 340 3.23 -16.22 4.44
C GLY A 340 4.45 -15.62 5.18
N LYS A 341 4.63 -15.97 6.46
CA LYS A 341 5.68 -15.42 7.32
C LYS A 341 6.73 -16.45 7.71
N SER A 342 8.01 -16.10 7.64
CA SER A 342 9.13 -16.90 8.13
C SER A 342 10.21 -16.04 8.76
N ASP A 343 10.74 -16.47 9.89
CA ASP A 343 11.98 -15.91 10.45
C ASP A 343 13.18 -16.21 9.55
N TRP A 344 14.31 -15.54 9.81
CA TRP A 344 15.56 -15.80 9.13
C TRP A 344 15.93 -17.26 9.15
N PHE A 345 16.00 -17.86 7.97
CA PHE A 345 16.34 -19.26 7.77
C PHE A 345 17.38 -19.41 6.66
N VAL A 346 18.21 -20.43 6.76
CA VAL A 346 19.13 -20.83 5.70
C VAL A 346 18.42 -21.86 4.81
N HIS A 347 18.24 -21.52 3.56
CA HIS A 347 17.62 -22.35 2.54
C HIS A 347 18.66 -23.16 1.79
N ASP A 348 18.36 -24.42 1.50
CA ASP A 348 19.21 -25.37 0.75
C ASP A 348 18.40 -25.91 -0.43
N VAL A 349 18.67 -25.41 -1.64
CA VAL A 349 17.93 -25.80 -2.84
C VAL A 349 18.83 -26.64 -3.76
N ASP A 350 18.38 -27.84 -4.11
CA ASP A 350 19.09 -28.78 -4.97
C ASP A 350 19.06 -28.30 -6.45
N LEU A 351 20.24 -28.11 -7.02
CA LEU A 351 20.43 -27.70 -8.41
C LEU A 351 21.01 -28.83 -9.29
N ILE A 352 20.95 -30.10 -8.84
CA ILE A 352 21.53 -31.22 -9.56
C ILE A 352 21.03 -31.33 -11.01
N LYS A 353 19.79 -30.96 -11.27
CA LYS A 353 19.18 -30.92 -12.61
C LYS A 353 19.94 -29.98 -13.58
N TYR A 354 20.64 -29.00 -13.04
CA TYR A 354 21.39 -27.97 -13.79
C TYR A 354 22.88 -28.18 -13.78
N SER A 355 23.36 -29.32 -13.25
CA SER A 355 24.74 -29.72 -13.28
C SER A 355 25.26 -29.81 -14.72
N GLY A 356 26.49 -29.35 -14.97
CA GLY A 356 27.15 -29.43 -16.27
C GLY A 356 26.75 -28.30 -17.27
N GLN A 357 26.10 -27.24 -16.87
CA GLN A 357 25.70 -26.17 -17.75
C GLN A 357 25.71 -24.78 -17.10
N GLU A 358 25.64 -23.73 -17.88
CA GLU A 358 25.37 -22.38 -17.37
C GLU A 358 23.86 -22.23 -17.07
N VAL A 359 23.52 -21.54 -15.98
CA VAL A 359 22.14 -21.32 -15.54
C VAL A 359 21.94 -19.89 -15.05
N LEU A 360 20.79 -19.29 -15.34
CA LEU A 360 20.32 -18.12 -14.63
C LEU A 360 19.48 -18.59 -13.44
N LEU A 361 19.75 -18.04 -12.27
CA LEU A 361 18.98 -18.22 -11.05
C LEU A 361 18.30 -16.89 -10.71
N ARG A 362 17.03 -16.93 -10.27
CA ARG A 362 16.24 -15.74 -10.00
C ARG A 362 15.41 -15.92 -8.74
N PHE A 363 15.44 -14.92 -7.88
CA PHE A 363 14.34 -14.66 -6.93
C PHE A 363 13.34 -13.74 -7.63
N GLU A 364 12.07 -14.09 -7.60
CA GLU A 364 11.00 -13.33 -8.23
C GLU A 364 9.84 -13.21 -7.24
N TYR A 365 9.50 -11.97 -6.86
CA TYR A 365 8.42 -11.65 -5.93
C TYR A 365 7.25 -11.05 -6.70
N VAL A 366 6.08 -11.62 -6.51
CA VAL A 366 4.84 -11.24 -7.21
C VAL A 366 3.75 -11.04 -6.18
N THR A 367 3.08 -9.90 -6.23
CA THR A 367 1.97 -9.53 -5.34
C THR A 367 0.64 -9.44 -6.10
N ASP A 368 -0.45 -9.52 -5.36
CA ASP A 368 -1.78 -9.23 -5.90
C ASP A 368 -2.19 -7.76 -5.67
N ASP A 369 -3.48 -7.46 -5.59
CA ASP A 369 -4.06 -6.13 -5.61
C ASP A 369 -4.29 -5.49 -4.24
N ALA A 370 -3.87 -6.14 -3.15
CA ALA A 370 -4.07 -5.60 -1.81
C ALA A 370 -3.17 -6.25 -0.75
N VAL A 371 -3.19 -5.70 0.46
CA VAL A 371 -2.56 -6.26 1.68
C VAL A 371 -1.04 -6.40 1.57
N ASN A 372 -0.36 -5.27 1.46
CA ASN A 372 1.11 -5.24 1.44
C ASN A 372 1.71 -5.43 2.83
N LEU A 373 2.50 -6.48 3.02
CA LEU A 373 3.29 -6.72 4.21
C LEU A 373 4.75 -6.28 4.01
N GLU A 374 5.68 -6.67 4.91
CA GLU A 374 7.06 -6.16 4.86
C GLU A 374 7.89 -6.68 3.67
N GLY A 375 7.42 -7.71 2.95
CA GLY A 375 8.09 -8.28 1.78
C GLY A 375 9.17 -9.29 2.15
N VAL A 376 10.20 -9.40 1.31
CA VAL A 376 11.26 -10.41 1.41
C VAL A 376 12.62 -9.77 1.58
N LEU A 377 13.41 -10.28 2.51
CA LEU A 377 14.82 -9.93 2.70
C LEU A 377 15.72 -11.12 2.36
N ILE A 378 16.76 -10.89 1.56
CA ILE A 378 17.74 -11.90 1.18
C ILE A 378 19.13 -11.44 1.57
N ASP A 379 19.88 -12.32 2.28
CA ASP A 379 21.27 -12.12 2.68
C ASP A 379 22.10 -13.35 2.38
N GLY A 380 23.23 -13.13 1.73
CA GLY A 380 24.22 -14.16 1.41
C GLY A 380 23.71 -15.25 0.48
N PHE A 381 24.42 -15.51 -0.58
CA PHE A 381 24.13 -16.58 -1.54
C PHE A 381 25.38 -17.37 -1.84
N GLN A 382 25.28 -18.67 -1.77
CA GLN A 382 26.43 -19.56 -1.94
C GLN A 382 26.06 -20.79 -2.79
N ILE A 383 27.00 -21.22 -3.59
CA ILE A 383 27.06 -22.58 -4.17
C ILE A 383 28.48 -23.10 -3.90
N PRO A 384 28.69 -23.74 -2.73
CA PRO A 384 30.05 -24.15 -2.32
C PRO A 384 30.77 -25.04 -3.35
N GLU A 385 30.00 -25.88 -4.04
CA GLU A 385 30.53 -26.80 -5.05
C GLU A 385 31.02 -26.07 -6.32
N ALA A 386 30.57 -24.82 -6.51
CA ALA A 386 31.02 -23.93 -7.59
C ALA A 386 32.04 -22.88 -7.12
N ASP A 387 32.50 -22.95 -5.86
CA ASP A 387 33.30 -21.91 -5.20
C ASP A 387 32.68 -20.51 -5.28
N LEU A 388 31.34 -20.45 -5.28
CA LEU A 388 30.55 -19.21 -5.35
C LEU A 388 30.09 -18.81 -3.96
N ASN A 389 30.43 -17.59 -3.56
CA ASN A 389 29.99 -16.99 -2.30
C ASN A 389 29.77 -15.50 -2.50
N LEU A 390 28.52 -15.09 -2.55
CA LEU A 390 28.09 -13.72 -2.83
C LEU A 390 27.44 -13.07 -1.61
N ASN A 391 27.84 -11.85 -1.33
CA ASN A 391 27.14 -10.96 -0.41
C ASN A 391 26.20 -10.03 -1.22
N PRO A 392 25.31 -9.28 -0.55
CA PRO A 392 24.38 -8.40 -1.26
C PRO A 392 25.03 -7.32 -2.13
N LEU A 393 26.28 -6.91 -1.83
CA LEU A 393 27.01 -5.90 -2.59
C LEU A 393 27.76 -6.45 -3.81
N SER A 394 27.71 -7.75 -4.04
CA SER A 394 28.37 -8.41 -5.18
C SER A 394 27.79 -7.91 -6.51
N LYS A 395 28.65 -7.64 -7.48
CA LYS A 395 28.27 -7.04 -8.77
C LYS A 395 27.60 -8.02 -9.74
N GLU A 396 27.61 -9.28 -9.42
CA GLU A 396 27.01 -10.38 -10.18
C GLU A 396 25.47 -10.33 -10.14
N TRP A 397 24.91 -9.65 -9.14
CA TRP A 397 23.47 -9.47 -9.02
C TRP A 397 22.93 -8.50 -10.06
N ASN A 398 21.83 -8.89 -10.70
CA ASN A 398 21.07 -8.05 -11.60
C ASN A 398 19.65 -7.86 -11.03
N PRO A 399 19.39 -6.73 -10.31
CA PRO A 399 18.10 -6.44 -9.72
C PRO A 399 17.16 -5.79 -10.74
N ASP A 400 15.89 -6.12 -10.63
CA ASP A 400 14.77 -5.45 -11.24
C ASP A 400 13.67 -5.28 -10.16
N GLY A 401 13.54 -4.09 -9.61
CA GLY A 401 12.66 -3.80 -8.47
C GLY A 401 13.20 -4.20 -7.08
N PHE A 402 14.10 -5.17 -6.97
CA PHE A 402 14.83 -5.41 -5.72
C PHE A 402 15.81 -4.27 -5.43
N VAL A 403 15.90 -3.85 -4.17
CA VAL A 403 16.78 -2.76 -3.72
C VAL A 403 17.63 -3.18 -2.54
N LEU A 404 18.84 -2.59 -2.45
CA LEU A 404 19.70 -2.76 -1.29
C LEU A 404 19.22 -1.88 -0.14
N VAL A 405 19.03 -2.48 1.02
CA VAL A 405 18.56 -1.78 2.22
C VAL A 405 19.42 -2.12 3.43
N ASN A 406 19.51 -1.16 4.33
CA ASN A 406 19.92 -1.40 5.71
C ASN A 406 18.70 -1.45 6.62
N ASN A 407 18.85 -1.95 7.84
CA ASN A 407 17.72 -2.15 8.76
C ASN A 407 17.34 -0.88 9.55
N VAL A 408 17.75 0.29 9.11
CA VAL A 408 17.42 1.54 9.78
C VAL A 408 16.83 2.56 8.81
N LEU A 409 15.75 3.21 9.24
CA LEU A 409 15.16 4.33 8.53
C LEU A 409 15.47 5.63 9.28
N PRO A 410 15.99 6.65 8.60
CA PRO A 410 16.10 7.98 9.19
C PRO A 410 14.70 8.52 9.47
N GLN A 411 14.50 9.07 10.66
CA GLN A 411 13.25 9.69 11.05
C GLN A 411 13.31 11.20 10.85
N LYS A 412 12.20 11.76 10.36
CA LYS A 412 12.00 13.19 10.22
C LYS A 412 10.66 13.55 10.84
N PHE A 413 10.67 14.46 11.80
CA PHE A 413 9.46 14.96 12.43
C PHE A 413 9.21 16.42 12.03
N ILE A 414 7.91 16.77 11.95
CA ILE A 414 7.45 18.14 11.85
C ILE A 414 6.66 18.43 13.12
N VAL A 415 7.15 19.36 13.93
CA VAL A 415 6.52 19.72 15.22
C VAL A 415 6.05 21.16 15.14
N ARG A 416 4.77 21.38 15.39
CA ARG A 416 4.17 22.70 15.33
C ARG A 416 3.41 23.03 16.61
N LEU A 417 3.59 24.27 17.07
CA LEU A 417 2.75 24.87 18.09
C LEU A 417 1.68 25.73 17.41
N VAL A 418 0.42 25.39 17.66
CA VAL A 418 -0.75 26.13 17.15
C VAL A 418 -1.37 26.89 18.32
N GLU A 419 -1.43 28.21 18.23
CA GLU A 419 -2.01 29.09 19.22
C GLU A 419 -3.30 29.67 18.66
N PHE A 420 -4.41 29.44 19.36
CA PHE A 420 -5.74 29.94 18.98
C PHE A 420 -5.98 31.30 19.68
N ASN A 421 -6.19 32.32 18.87
CA ASN A 421 -6.47 33.67 19.33
C ASN A 421 -7.95 33.87 19.63
N PHE A 422 -8.27 34.82 20.50
CA PHE A 422 -9.65 35.15 20.87
C PHE A 422 -10.52 35.67 19.70
N ASP A 423 -9.90 36.16 18.65
CA ASP A 423 -10.56 36.66 17.42
C ASP A 423 -10.88 35.53 16.41
N GLY A 424 -10.62 34.26 16.76
CA GLY A 424 -10.82 33.10 15.90
C GLY A 424 -9.68 32.83 14.91
N THR A 425 -8.63 33.67 14.92
CA THR A 425 -7.41 33.41 14.13
C THR A 425 -6.51 32.42 14.86
N ASN A 426 -5.52 31.87 14.15
CA ASN A 426 -4.48 31.06 14.78
C ASN A 426 -3.08 31.54 14.33
N THR A 427 -2.13 31.30 15.22
CA THR A 427 -0.72 31.51 14.94
C THR A 427 -0.04 30.14 14.98
N ILE A 428 0.69 29.80 13.92
CA ILE A 428 1.41 28.53 13.80
C ILE A 428 2.91 28.86 13.88
N ARG A 429 3.58 28.20 14.82
CA ARG A 429 5.03 28.27 14.96
C ARG A 429 5.62 26.87 14.84
N GLU A 430 6.60 26.71 13.96
CA GLU A 430 7.31 25.45 13.81
C GLU A 430 8.45 25.37 14.83
N VAL A 431 8.57 24.22 15.47
CA VAL A 431 9.71 23.91 16.35
C VAL A 431 10.87 23.50 15.46
N ILE A 432 11.92 24.31 15.46
CA ILE A 432 13.13 23.98 14.69
C ILE A 432 13.82 22.81 15.37
N LEU A 433 13.93 21.70 14.68
CA LEU A 433 14.61 20.49 15.13
C LEU A 433 16.04 20.44 14.60
N ASP A 434 16.95 19.96 15.42
CA ASP A 434 18.33 19.66 15.03
C ASP A 434 18.43 18.34 14.22
N GLU A 435 19.63 17.97 13.82
CA GLU A 435 19.92 16.73 13.08
C GLU A 435 19.59 15.43 13.83
N ASN A 436 19.33 15.51 15.12
CA ASN A 436 18.92 14.40 15.98
C ASN A 436 17.43 14.46 16.35
N ASN A 437 16.66 15.29 15.64
CA ASN A 437 15.24 15.54 15.90
C ASN A 437 14.93 16.14 17.29
N ASN A 438 15.82 16.95 17.86
CA ASN A 438 15.58 17.63 19.11
C ASN A 438 15.30 19.11 18.90
N GLY A 439 14.36 19.66 19.62
CA GLY A 439 14.03 21.08 19.58
C GLY A 439 13.25 21.57 20.78
N SER A 440 13.12 22.87 20.93
CA SER A 440 12.38 23.49 22.03
C SER A 440 11.64 24.74 21.56
N ILE A 441 10.52 25.04 22.22
CA ILE A 441 9.71 26.22 21.94
C ILE A 441 9.04 26.73 23.21
N ASP A 442 8.89 28.05 23.32
CA ASP A 442 8.14 28.68 24.42
C ASP A 442 6.63 28.67 24.07
N VAL A 443 5.82 28.17 25.01
CA VAL A 443 4.37 28.33 24.98
C VAL A 443 4.04 29.72 25.49
N LEU A 444 3.39 30.55 24.66
CA LEU A 444 3.10 31.93 25.02
C LEU A 444 2.14 32.00 26.23
N LYS A 445 2.18 33.14 26.96
CA LYS A 445 1.39 33.35 28.19
C LYS A 445 -0.11 33.49 27.92
#